data_a0b30b7b68a2ea478559a0c62922fe35
#
_entry.id   a0b30b7b68a2ea478559a0c62922fe35
#
_cell.length_a   1.000
_cell.length_b   1.000
_cell.length_c   1.000
_cell.angle_alpha   90.00
_cell.angle_beta   90.00
_cell.angle_gamma   90.00
#
_symmetry.space_group_name_H-M   'P 1'
#
loop_
_entity.id
_entity.type
_entity.pdbx_description
1 polymer ?
#
loop_
_entity_poly.entity_id
_entity_poly.type
_entity_poly.pdbx_seq_one_letter_code
_entity_poly.pdbx_strand_id
1 'polypeptide(L)'
;MDSGDYAWMLISTALVVFMIPGLALFYGGMTRSKNVLNMFMMNMYCVGIVPIVWVLLGYSLGNSPDGSGFFGGEWIGNFDSIGLKGLSGDAESLIFVAFLMTFAAITPALISGAVADRLKFSAWVVFVPIWLLLVYCPATYWVYSGWHDGNGALDFAGGTAIHLNSGVAALAFVLVLGKRRGWPKEVSPPHNMSMVLIGTAILWFGWFGFNAGSAGAANGQAVQALVNTFVAASAGLVGWLIVEKLKGGHATSLGMASGIVAGLVAITPAAGFVGGLASIVFGLAAGAVCYFAISLKNRFGYDDSLDVVGIHGVGGLTGGLLLGLFADSSAIPGGDFDLSLIHISEPTRRYAIAYAVFCLKK
;
A
#
# COMPACT_ATOMS: atom_id res chain seq x y z
N MET A 1 -20.04 15.60 8.00
CA MET A 1 -18.66 16.00 8.41
C MET A 1 -18.67 17.44 8.90
N ASP A 2 -17.93 17.74 9.97
CA ASP A 2 -17.75 19.13 10.43
C ASP A 2 -16.53 19.80 9.72
N SER A 3 -16.25 21.08 10.07
CA SER A 3 -15.14 21.82 9.43
C SER A 3 -13.77 21.26 9.76
N GLY A 4 -13.61 20.64 10.93
CA GLY A 4 -12.35 19.96 11.34
C GLY A 4 -12.12 18.71 10.51
N ASP A 5 -13.17 17.93 10.28
CA ASP A 5 -13.13 16.74 9.42
C ASP A 5 -12.73 17.08 7.98
N TYR A 6 -13.38 18.10 7.40
CA TYR A 6 -13.01 18.58 6.06
C TYR A 6 -11.56 19.05 5.98
N ALA A 7 -11.10 19.84 6.97
CA ALA A 7 -9.72 20.30 7.00
C ALA A 7 -8.75 19.12 7.10
N TRP A 8 -9.05 18.12 7.94
CA TRP A 8 -8.25 16.92 8.09
C TRP A 8 -8.18 16.10 6.79
N MET A 9 -9.33 15.88 6.16
CA MET A 9 -9.40 15.10 4.93
C MET A 9 -8.74 15.81 3.74
N LEU A 10 -8.86 17.13 3.63
CA LEU A 10 -8.20 17.94 2.61
C LEU A 10 -6.68 17.85 2.75
N ILE A 11 -6.14 18.03 3.96
CA ILE A 11 -4.69 17.94 4.19
C ILE A 11 -4.20 16.49 4.03
N SER A 12 -4.96 15.50 4.48
CA SER A 12 -4.61 14.08 4.31
C SER A 12 -4.54 13.71 2.82
N THR A 13 -5.48 14.17 2.01
CA THR A 13 -5.46 13.99 0.56
C THR A 13 -4.20 14.60 -0.06
N ALA A 14 -3.84 15.83 0.32
CA ALA A 14 -2.63 16.49 -0.15
C ALA A 14 -1.36 15.75 0.27
N LEU A 15 -1.31 15.25 1.51
CA LEU A 15 -0.18 14.47 2.04
C LEU A 15 0.03 13.17 1.24
N VAL A 16 -1.05 12.45 0.90
CA VAL A 16 -0.94 11.20 0.12
C VAL A 16 -0.53 11.49 -1.32
N VAL A 17 -1.06 12.53 -1.98
CA VAL A 17 -0.57 12.94 -3.30
C VAL A 17 0.92 13.23 -3.27
N PHE A 18 1.39 13.91 -2.21
CA PHE A 18 2.80 14.26 -2.06
C PHE A 18 3.73 13.04 -1.85
N MET A 19 3.18 11.89 -1.43
CA MET A 19 3.95 10.65 -1.38
C MET A 19 4.45 10.19 -2.75
N ILE A 20 3.72 10.47 -3.84
CA ILE A 20 4.10 9.97 -5.17
C ILE A 20 5.40 10.61 -5.68
N PRO A 21 5.63 11.94 -5.65
CA PRO A 21 6.95 12.50 -5.90
C PRO A 21 8.01 12.02 -4.88
N GLY A 22 7.63 11.76 -3.62
CA GLY A 22 8.50 11.11 -2.64
C GLY A 22 8.95 9.73 -3.09
N LEU A 23 8.02 8.91 -3.60
CA LEU A 23 8.29 7.59 -4.17
C LEU A 23 9.18 7.69 -5.42
N ALA A 24 8.95 8.70 -6.27
CA ALA A 24 9.79 8.95 -7.43
C ALA A 24 11.24 9.26 -7.04
N LEU A 25 11.46 10.01 -5.95
CA LEU A 25 12.79 10.25 -5.39
C LEU A 25 13.39 8.96 -4.77
N PHE A 26 12.61 8.24 -3.98
CA PHE A 26 13.04 6.99 -3.35
C PHE A 26 13.49 5.97 -4.39
N TYR A 27 12.65 5.65 -5.36
CA TYR A 27 12.97 4.73 -6.44
C TYR A 27 14.02 5.30 -7.40
N GLY A 28 13.90 6.59 -7.73
CA GLY A 28 14.85 7.28 -8.59
C GLY A 28 16.28 7.23 -8.05
N GLY A 29 16.46 7.41 -6.75
CA GLY A 29 17.78 7.29 -6.10
C GLY A 29 18.36 5.88 -6.12
N MET A 30 17.52 4.85 -6.13
CA MET A 30 17.94 3.45 -6.18
C MET A 30 18.22 2.93 -7.60
N THR A 31 17.59 3.50 -8.63
CA THR A 31 17.82 3.09 -10.03
C THR A 31 19.20 3.49 -10.53
N ARG A 32 19.61 2.99 -11.69
CA ARG A 32 20.81 3.50 -12.40
C ARG A 32 20.59 4.97 -12.78
N SER A 33 21.63 5.81 -12.66
CA SER A 33 21.53 7.27 -12.93
C SER A 33 20.91 7.62 -14.29
N LYS A 34 21.19 6.84 -15.33
CA LYS A 34 20.62 7.03 -16.68
C LYS A 34 19.11 6.76 -16.78
N ASN A 35 18.52 6.09 -15.79
CA ASN A 35 17.11 5.70 -15.79
C ASN A 35 16.26 6.51 -14.80
N VAL A 36 16.88 7.45 -14.06
CA VAL A 36 16.18 8.22 -13.03
C VAL A 36 15.00 9.00 -13.58
N LEU A 37 15.17 9.66 -14.74
CA LEU A 37 14.09 10.43 -15.37
C LEU A 37 12.94 9.53 -15.83
N ASN A 38 13.24 8.31 -16.33
CA ASN A 38 12.20 7.34 -16.68
C ASN A 38 11.40 6.92 -15.44
N MET A 39 12.07 6.70 -14.29
CA MET A 39 11.42 6.37 -13.04
C MET A 39 10.51 7.51 -12.55
N PHE A 40 11.01 8.76 -12.61
CA PHE A 40 10.17 9.94 -12.31
C PHE A 40 8.95 10.01 -13.21
N MET A 41 9.15 9.85 -14.53
CA MET A 41 8.04 9.87 -15.49
C MET A 41 7.00 8.79 -15.21
N MET A 42 7.42 7.57 -14.86
CA MET A 42 6.51 6.46 -14.53
C MET A 42 5.65 6.79 -13.30
N ASN A 43 6.23 7.36 -12.25
CA ASN A 43 5.51 7.73 -11.05
C ASN A 43 4.59 8.94 -11.28
N MET A 44 5.11 10.01 -11.90
CA MET A 44 4.31 11.22 -12.17
C MET A 44 3.19 10.97 -13.18
N TYR A 45 3.37 10.02 -14.11
CA TYR A 45 2.31 9.59 -15.01
C TYR A 45 1.10 9.02 -14.26
N CYS A 46 1.32 8.30 -13.14
CA CYS A 46 0.22 7.82 -12.31
C CYS A 46 -0.60 8.97 -11.74
N VAL A 47 0.05 10.06 -11.28
CA VAL A 47 -0.65 11.27 -10.83
C VAL A 47 -1.43 11.95 -11.96
N GLY A 48 -0.94 11.86 -13.19
CA GLY A 48 -1.63 12.45 -14.36
C GLY A 48 -2.81 11.65 -14.86
N ILE A 49 -2.63 10.33 -15.06
CA ILE A 49 -3.66 9.51 -15.72
C ILE A 49 -4.71 8.95 -14.77
N VAL A 50 -4.29 8.55 -13.55
CA VAL A 50 -5.20 7.86 -12.63
C VAL A 50 -6.37 8.74 -12.21
N PRO A 51 -6.22 10.03 -11.87
CA PRO A 51 -7.36 10.90 -11.57
C PRO A 51 -8.39 10.96 -12.70
N ILE A 52 -7.93 10.98 -13.94
CA ILE A 52 -8.81 11.02 -15.12
C ILE A 52 -9.61 9.72 -15.22
N VAL A 53 -8.93 8.56 -15.16
CA VAL A 53 -9.58 7.25 -15.24
C VAL A 53 -10.47 7.00 -14.01
N TRP A 54 -10.05 7.49 -12.82
CA TRP A 54 -10.81 7.38 -11.59
C TRP A 54 -12.15 8.12 -11.68
N VAL A 55 -12.15 9.35 -12.15
CA VAL A 55 -13.38 10.14 -12.37
C VAL A 55 -14.24 9.50 -13.44
N LEU A 56 -13.66 9.04 -14.56
CA LEU A 56 -14.43 8.46 -15.67
C LEU A 56 -15.13 7.16 -15.28
N LEU A 57 -14.42 6.22 -14.64
CA LEU A 57 -14.92 4.86 -14.39
C LEU A 57 -14.49 4.30 -13.03
N GLY A 58 -13.25 4.59 -12.61
CA GLY A 58 -12.59 3.89 -11.52
C GLY A 58 -13.32 4.02 -10.19
N TYR A 59 -13.82 5.22 -9.85
CA TYR A 59 -14.57 5.42 -8.61
C TYR A 59 -15.84 4.56 -8.56
N SER A 60 -16.62 4.56 -9.63
CA SER A 60 -17.85 3.79 -9.71
C SER A 60 -17.63 2.28 -9.63
N LEU A 61 -16.53 1.78 -10.22
CA LEU A 61 -16.18 0.36 -10.20
C LEU A 61 -15.51 -0.08 -8.90
N GLY A 62 -14.71 0.80 -8.29
CA GLY A 62 -13.93 0.48 -7.10
C GLY A 62 -14.62 0.81 -5.79
N ASN A 63 -15.72 1.57 -5.83
CA ASN A 63 -16.44 2.02 -4.65
C ASN A 63 -17.93 2.24 -4.97
N SER A 64 -18.78 1.35 -4.52
CA SER A 64 -20.24 1.47 -4.62
C SER A 64 -20.81 1.59 -3.19
N PRO A 65 -21.09 2.82 -2.72
CA PRO A 65 -21.46 3.07 -1.33
C PRO A 65 -22.73 2.35 -0.86
N ASP A 66 -23.60 1.99 -1.79
CA ASP A 66 -24.88 1.32 -1.53
C ASP A 66 -24.83 -0.20 -1.66
N GLY A 67 -23.64 -0.77 -1.95
CA GLY A 67 -23.47 -2.20 -2.16
C GLY A 67 -24.14 -2.75 -3.43
N SER A 68 -24.61 -1.86 -4.32
CA SER A 68 -25.33 -2.22 -5.55
C SER A 68 -24.42 -2.58 -6.73
N GLY A 69 -23.30 -3.29 -6.46
CA GLY A 69 -22.34 -3.69 -7.49
C GLY A 69 -22.91 -4.73 -8.48
N PHE A 70 -22.20 -4.93 -9.58
CA PHE A 70 -22.50 -6.01 -10.54
C PHE A 70 -22.30 -7.39 -9.91
N PHE A 71 -22.93 -8.40 -10.47
CA PHE A 71 -22.84 -9.79 -10.03
C PHE A 71 -23.27 -10.01 -8.57
N GLY A 72 -24.34 -9.33 -8.15
CA GLY A 72 -24.88 -9.46 -6.80
C GLY A 72 -24.23 -8.57 -5.75
N GLY A 73 -23.41 -7.60 -6.17
CA GLY A 73 -22.77 -6.63 -5.28
C GLY A 73 -21.51 -7.13 -4.54
N GLU A 74 -20.99 -8.30 -4.91
CA GLU A 74 -19.84 -8.89 -4.19
C GLU A 74 -18.48 -8.64 -4.85
N TRP A 75 -18.45 -8.45 -6.19
CA TRP A 75 -17.21 -8.59 -6.98
C TRP A 75 -16.68 -7.29 -7.55
N ILE A 76 -17.54 -6.36 -7.93
CA ILE A 76 -17.17 -5.09 -8.54
C ILE A 76 -18.34 -4.11 -8.41
N GLY A 77 -18.05 -2.81 -8.27
CA GLY A 77 -19.06 -1.76 -8.25
C GLY A 77 -19.90 -1.72 -9.52
N ASN A 78 -20.64 -0.65 -9.70
CA ASN A 78 -21.57 -0.46 -10.82
C ASN A 78 -21.14 0.71 -11.73
N PHE A 79 -22.06 1.21 -12.56
CA PHE A 79 -21.84 2.36 -13.46
C PHE A 79 -22.63 3.62 -13.04
N ASP A 80 -23.22 3.65 -11.85
CA ASP A 80 -24.14 4.71 -11.45
C ASP A 80 -23.44 6.06 -11.21
N SER A 81 -22.17 6.01 -10.74
CA SER A 81 -21.35 7.19 -10.47
C SER A 81 -20.31 7.49 -11.56
N ILE A 82 -20.48 6.99 -12.80
CA ILE A 82 -19.60 7.31 -13.92
C ILE A 82 -19.53 8.83 -14.12
N GLY A 83 -18.31 9.37 -14.25
CA GLY A 83 -18.10 10.80 -14.39
C GLY A 83 -18.51 11.58 -13.14
N LEU A 84 -18.56 10.93 -11.96
CA LEU A 84 -19.04 11.45 -10.68
C LEU A 84 -20.52 11.91 -10.76
N LYS A 85 -21.32 11.26 -11.60
CA LYS A 85 -22.74 11.53 -11.73
C LYS A 85 -23.43 11.39 -10.37
N GLY A 86 -24.23 12.37 -10.00
CA GLY A 86 -24.97 12.39 -8.74
C GLY A 86 -24.17 12.90 -7.54
N LEU A 87 -22.83 13.09 -7.66
CA LEU A 87 -21.98 13.54 -6.55
C LEU A 87 -21.64 15.04 -6.62
N SER A 88 -22.01 15.73 -7.71
CA SER A 88 -21.75 17.17 -7.86
C SER A 88 -22.49 17.97 -6.79
N GLY A 89 -21.75 18.78 -6.01
CA GLY A 89 -22.32 19.58 -4.90
C GLY A 89 -22.39 18.84 -3.55
N ASP A 90 -22.14 17.54 -3.51
CA ASP A 90 -21.97 16.76 -2.29
C ASP A 90 -20.49 16.78 -1.85
N ALA A 91 -20.16 17.73 -0.98
CA ALA A 91 -18.79 17.93 -0.53
C ALA A 91 -18.26 16.72 0.26
N GLU A 92 -19.12 16.01 0.99
CA GLU A 92 -18.75 14.85 1.78
C GLU A 92 -18.36 13.68 0.87
N SER A 93 -19.17 13.36 -0.13
CA SER A 93 -18.80 12.35 -1.13
C SER A 93 -17.57 12.75 -1.94
N LEU A 94 -17.46 14.01 -2.36
CA LEU A 94 -16.33 14.48 -3.19
C LEU A 94 -14.98 14.44 -2.46
N ILE A 95 -14.94 14.69 -1.16
CA ILE A 95 -13.68 14.57 -0.41
C ILE A 95 -13.21 13.11 -0.32
N PHE A 96 -14.13 12.16 -0.17
CA PHE A 96 -13.78 10.72 -0.24
C PHE A 96 -13.37 10.30 -1.65
N VAL A 97 -14.03 10.79 -2.69
CA VAL A 97 -13.58 10.58 -4.09
C VAL A 97 -12.13 11.02 -4.24
N ALA A 98 -11.80 12.23 -3.77
CA ALA A 98 -10.45 12.79 -3.87
C ALA A 98 -9.44 12.01 -3.04
N PHE A 99 -9.78 11.60 -1.83
CA PHE A 99 -8.91 10.81 -0.96
C PHE A 99 -8.62 9.44 -1.56
N LEU A 100 -9.63 8.68 -1.94
CA LEU A 100 -9.49 7.35 -2.55
C LEU A 100 -8.78 7.41 -3.92
N MET A 101 -8.93 8.49 -4.67
CA MET A 101 -8.18 8.76 -5.91
C MET A 101 -6.66 8.73 -5.68
N THR A 102 -6.21 9.24 -4.54
CA THR A 102 -4.76 9.26 -4.21
C THR A 102 -4.22 7.86 -3.98
N PHE A 103 -5.00 6.98 -3.38
CA PHE A 103 -4.69 5.55 -3.20
C PHE A 103 -4.66 4.82 -4.54
N ALA A 104 -5.64 5.11 -5.40
CA ALA A 104 -5.66 4.60 -6.76
C ALA A 104 -4.42 5.02 -7.57
N ALA A 105 -3.88 6.22 -7.34
CA ALA A 105 -2.71 6.73 -8.03
C ALA A 105 -1.39 6.14 -7.51
N ILE A 106 -1.24 6.00 -6.18
CA ILE A 106 0.01 5.49 -5.61
C ILE A 106 0.18 3.99 -5.83
N THR A 107 -0.89 3.21 -5.91
CA THR A 107 -0.80 1.74 -6.01
C THR A 107 -0.05 1.28 -7.27
N PRO A 108 -0.38 1.71 -8.49
CA PRO A 108 0.44 1.38 -9.66
C PRO A 108 1.85 2.02 -9.57
N ALA A 109 2.00 3.21 -8.98
CA ALA A 109 3.30 3.82 -8.79
C ALA A 109 4.26 2.92 -8.00
N LEU A 110 3.77 2.19 -6.97
CA LEU A 110 4.56 1.19 -6.24
C LEU A 110 5.10 0.08 -7.15
N ILE A 111 4.28 -0.41 -8.10
CA ILE A 111 4.68 -1.48 -9.02
C ILE A 111 5.88 -1.07 -9.89
N SER A 112 6.03 0.24 -10.19
CA SER A 112 7.10 0.76 -11.03
C SER A 112 8.50 0.37 -10.52
N GLY A 113 8.68 0.23 -9.21
CA GLY A 113 9.93 -0.20 -8.60
C GLY A 113 10.38 -1.59 -9.04
N ALA A 114 9.46 -2.53 -9.20
CA ALA A 114 9.78 -3.89 -9.60
C ALA A 114 10.30 -4.00 -11.05
N VAL A 115 9.82 -3.11 -11.92
CA VAL A 115 10.16 -3.11 -13.36
C VAL A 115 11.22 -2.07 -13.74
N ALA A 116 11.83 -1.45 -12.73
CA ALA A 116 12.89 -0.45 -12.90
C ALA A 116 14.04 -0.97 -13.77
N ASP A 117 14.67 -0.06 -14.48
CA ASP A 117 15.83 -0.30 -15.36
C ASP A 117 15.58 -1.15 -16.63
N ARG A 118 14.32 -1.58 -16.91
CA ARG A 118 14.04 -2.41 -18.10
C ARG A 118 12.71 -2.12 -18.80
N LEU A 119 11.73 -1.55 -18.11
CA LEU A 119 10.44 -1.25 -18.74
C LEU A 119 10.50 0.06 -19.53
N LYS A 120 9.98 0.05 -20.74
CA LYS A 120 9.80 1.27 -21.54
C LYS A 120 8.60 2.06 -21.03
N PHE A 121 8.72 3.39 -21.01
CA PHE A 121 7.64 4.28 -20.57
C PHE A 121 6.35 4.08 -21.40
N SER A 122 6.44 3.84 -22.71
CA SER A 122 5.27 3.57 -23.55
C SER A 122 4.45 2.35 -23.12
N ALA A 123 5.10 1.30 -22.62
CA ALA A 123 4.40 0.14 -22.07
C ALA A 123 3.71 0.48 -20.74
N TRP A 124 4.36 1.31 -19.90
CA TRP A 124 3.77 1.81 -18.66
C TRP A 124 2.51 2.65 -18.89
N VAL A 125 2.53 3.50 -19.93
CA VAL A 125 1.37 4.33 -20.33
C VAL A 125 0.12 3.49 -20.61
N VAL A 126 0.29 2.33 -21.23
CA VAL A 126 -0.83 1.41 -21.51
C VAL A 126 -1.19 0.57 -20.28
N PHE A 127 -0.18 0.12 -19.53
CA PHE A 127 -0.39 -0.77 -18.39
C PHE A 127 -1.22 -0.10 -17.28
N VAL A 128 -0.90 1.12 -16.88
CA VAL A 128 -1.51 1.77 -15.70
C VAL A 128 -3.04 1.86 -15.80
N PRO A 129 -3.65 2.44 -16.85
CA PRO A 129 -5.11 2.56 -16.91
C PRO A 129 -5.80 1.21 -17.01
N ILE A 130 -5.24 0.24 -17.74
CA ILE A 130 -5.81 -1.11 -17.86
C ILE A 130 -5.75 -1.84 -16.52
N TRP A 131 -4.58 -1.84 -15.86
CA TRP A 131 -4.40 -2.48 -14.56
C TRP A 131 -5.29 -1.84 -13.47
N LEU A 132 -5.42 -0.51 -13.50
CA LEU A 132 -6.29 0.21 -12.58
C LEU A 132 -7.73 -0.31 -12.67
N LEU A 133 -8.29 -0.39 -13.87
CA LEU A 133 -9.69 -0.80 -14.05
C LEU A 133 -9.91 -2.31 -13.83
N LEU A 134 -8.98 -3.15 -14.28
CA LEU A 134 -9.16 -4.61 -14.26
C LEU A 134 -8.67 -5.29 -12.98
N VAL A 135 -7.79 -4.64 -12.22
CA VAL A 135 -7.19 -5.24 -11.01
C VAL A 135 -7.43 -4.39 -9.78
N TYR A 136 -7.06 -3.10 -9.82
CA TYR A 136 -7.18 -2.24 -8.64
C TYR A 136 -8.64 -2.02 -8.23
N CYS A 137 -9.50 -1.61 -9.16
CA CYS A 137 -10.91 -1.35 -8.84
C CYS A 137 -11.64 -2.58 -8.28
N PRO A 138 -11.55 -3.79 -8.90
CA PRO A 138 -12.11 -4.97 -8.27
C PRO A 138 -11.53 -5.28 -6.89
N ALA A 139 -10.19 -5.24 -6.74
CA ALA A 139 -9.54 -5.55 -5.47
C ALA A 139 -9.94 -4.59 -4.35
N THR A 140 -10.02 -3.28 -4.65
CA THR A 140 -10.47 -2.26 -3.70
C THR A 140 -11.94 -2.47 -3.33
N TYR A 141 -12.77 -2.77 -4.32
CA TYR A 141 -14.18 -3.08 -4.09
C TYR A 141 -14.34 -4.31 -3.17
N TRP A 142 -13.62 -5.40 -3.41
CA TRP A 142 -13.67 -6.59 -2.55
C TRP A 142 -13.35 -6.27 -1.10
N VAL A 143 -12.33 -5.44 -0.88
CA VAL A 143 -11.81 -5.12 0.45
C VAL A 143 -12.73 -4.19 1.23
N TYR A 144 -13.38 -3.21 0.58
CA TYR A 144 -14.10 -2.14 1.28
C TYR A 144 -15.62 -2.11 1.05
N SER A 145 -16.16 -2.93 0.16
CA SER A 145 -17.59 -2.91 -0.17
C SER A 145 -18.12 -4.28 -0.60
N GLY A 146 -17.25 -5.23 -0.93
CA GLY A 146 -17.62 -6.52 -1.50
C GLY A 146 -17.49 -7.68 -0.52
N TRP A 147 -17.21 -8.87 -1.08
CA TRP A 147 -17.21 -10.12 -0.33
C TRP A 147 -16.24 -10.19 0.85
N HIS A 148 -15.12 -9.49 0.79
CA HIS A 148 -14.12 -9.49 1.85
C HIS A 148 -14.61 -8.69 3.06
N ASP A 149 -15.17 -7.49 2.82
CA ASP A 149 -15.80 -6.66 3.83
C ASP A 149 -17.03 -7.37 4.44
N GLY A 150 -17.90 -7.93 3.59
CA GLY A 150 -19.07 -8.68 4.01
C GLY A 150 -18.76 -9.93 4.86
N ASN A 151 -17.53 -10.43 4.84
CA ASN A 151 -17.04 -11.51 5.72
C ASN A 151 -16.31 -10.98 6.98
N GLY A 152 -16.37 -9.68 7.27
CA GLY A 152 -15.78 -9.07 8.46
C GLY A 152 -14.25 -8.96 8.44
N ALA A 153 -13.62 -9.04 7.27
CA ALA A 153 -12.19 -8.86 7.17
C ALA A 153 -11.84 -7.38 7.24
N LEU A 154 -10.79 -7.04 7.98
CA LEU A 154 -10.37 -5.67 8.23
C LEU A 154 -9.18 -5.27 7.35
N ASP A 155 -9.24 -4.05 6.82
CA ASP A 155 -8.11 -3.38 6.18
C ASP A 155 -8.26 -1.87 6.35
N PHE A 156 -7.57 -1.28 7.34
CA PHE A 156 -7.79 0.11 7.74
C PHE A 156 -7.45 1.11 6.63
N ALA A 157 -6.28 0.94 6.01
CA ALA A 157 -5.76 1.92 5.06
C ALA A 157 -5.15 1.28 3.79
N GLY A 158 -5.44 0.02 3.49
CA GLY A 158 -5.00 -0.60 2.23
C GLY A 158 -3.79 -1.51 2.32
N GLY A 159 -3.58 -2.17 3.47
CA GLY A 159 -2.56 -3.22 3.57
C GLY A 159 -2.76 -4.33 2.55
N THR A 160 -4.01 -4.71 2.31
CA THR A 160 -4.42 -5.68 1.30
C THR A 160 -4.68 -5.00 -0.04
N ALA A 161 -5.56 -4.00 -0.06
CA ALA A 161 -6.02 -3.35 -1.29
C ALA A 161 -4.89 -2.63 -2.05
N ILE A 162 -3.85 -2.14 -1.36
CA ILE A 162 -2.75 -1.37 -1.94
C ILE A 162 -1.44 -2.15 -1.90
N HIS A 163 -0.96 -2.51 -0.69
CA HIS A 163 0.39 -3.06 -0.56
C HIS A 163 0.49 -4.51 -1.01
N LEU A 164 -0.36 -5.40 -0.53
CA LEU A 164 -0.36 -6.79 -0.98
C LEU A 164 -0.70 -6.85 -2.48
N ASN A 165 -1.70 -6.09 -2.94
CA ASN A 165 -2.08 -6.01 -4.34
C ASN A 165 -0.92 -5.55 -5.23
N SER A 166 -0.24 -4.43 -4.88
CA SER A 166 0.92 -3.95 -5.65
C SER A 166 2.09 -4.95 -5.64
N GLY A 167 2.33 -5.62 -4.51
CA GLY A 167 3.37 -6.63 -4.39
C GLY A 167 3.11 -7.87 -5.25
N VAL A 168 1.87 -8.36 -5.26
CA VAL A 168 1.45 -9.50 -6.12
C VAL A 168 1.46 -9.12 -7.59
N ALA A 169 0.96 -7.91 -7.92
CA ALA A 169 1.03 -7.39 -9.29
C ALA A 169 2.48 -7.22 -9.77
N ALA A 170 3.36 -6.74 -8.90
CA ALA A 170 4.79 -6.64 -9.19
C ALA A 170 5.39 -8.02 -9.50
N LEU A 171 5.09 -9.05 -8.67
CA LEU A 171 5.54 -10.41 -8.91
C LEU A 171 5.05 -10.95 -10.27
N ALA A 172 3.76 -10.82 -10.54
CA ALA A 172 3.20 -11.23 -11.83
C ALA A 172 3.88 -10.51 -13.00
N PHE A 173 4.09 -9.20 -12.87
CA PHE A 173 4.72 -8.40 -13.92
C PHE A 173 6.17 -8.83 -14.18
N VAL A 174 6.97 -9.03 -13.14
CA VAL A 174 8.38 -9.42 -13.34
C VAL A 174 8.54 -10.84 -13.86
N LEU A 175 7.62 -11.74 -13.57
CA LEU A 175 7.59 -13.09 -14.14
C LEU A 175 7.34 -13.06 -15.66
N VAL A 176 6.47 -12.17 -16.12
CA VAL A 176 6.18 -11.96 -17.55
C VAL A 176 7.29 -11.17 -18.25
N LEU A 177 7.76 -10.07 -17.62
CA LEU A 177 8.76 -9.17 -18.21
C LEU A 177 10.14 -9.83 -18.31
N GLY A 178 10.45 -10.76 -17.41
CA GLY A 178 11.75 -11.43 -17.36
C GLY A 178 12.82 -10.62 -16.61
N LYS A 179 14.05 -11.09 -16.68
CA LYS A 179 15.19 -10.59 -15.91
C LYS A 179 15.91 -9.44 -16.60
N ARG A 180 16.49 -8.51 -15.81
CA ARG A 180 17.42 -7.48 -16.32
C ARG A 180 18.67 -8.14 -16.89
N ARG A 181 19.26 -7.48 -17.88
CA ARG A 181 20.55 -7.92 -18.43
C ARG A 181 21.60 -7.91 -17.32
N GLY A 182 22.33 -9.03 -17.16
CA GLY A 182 23.36 -9.21 -16.14
C GLY A 182 22.85 -9.69 -14.77
N TRP A 183 21.53 -9.69 -14.52
CA TRP A 183 20.97 -10.20 -13.26
C TRP A 183 21.20 -11.72 -13.11
N PRO A 184 21.53 -12.25 -11.94
CA PRO A 184 21.72 -11.58 -10.64
C PRO A 184 23.16 -11.12 -10.36
N LYS A 185 24.10 -11.27 -11.30
CA LYS A 185 25.53 -11.02 -11.07
C LYS A 185 25.90 -9.53 -11.10
N GLU A 186 25.20 -8.73 -11.91
CA GLU A 186 25.45 -7.30 -12.08
C GLU A 186 24.35 -6.49 -11.39
N VAL A 187 24.37 -6.40 -10.06
CA VAL A 187 23.47 -5.54 -9.29
C VAL A 187 24.15 -4.19 -9.11
N SER A 188 23.51 -3.13 -9.60
CA SER A 188 24.00 -1.76 -9.37
C SER A 188 23.56 -1.26 -7.99
N PRO A 189 24.47 -0.70 -7.19
CA PRO A 189 24.08 -0.03 -5.96
C PRO A 189 23.23 1.22 -6.28
N PRO A 190 22.48 1.75 -5.29
CA PRO A 190 21.79 3.02 -5.43
C PRO A 190 22.74 4.13 -5.92
N HIS A 191 22.36 4.86 -6.97
CA HIS A 191 23.23 5.89 -7.50
C HIS A 191 23.24 7.16 -6.66
N ASN A 192 22.17 7.42 -5.89
CA ASN A 192 22.03 8.62 -5.07
C ASN A 192 21.27 8.35 -3.78
N MET A 193 22.02 8.05 -2.70
CA MET A 193 21.43 7.77 -1.39
C MET A 193 20.73 8.98 -0.76
N SER A 194 21.17 10.23 -1.06
CA SER A 194 20.47 11.41 -0.56
C SER A 194 19.05 11.51 -1.12
N MET A 195 18.86 11.20 -2.41
CA MET A 195 17.52 11.11 -3.01
C MET A 195 16.67 10.03 -2.34
N VAL A 196 17.24 8.84 -2.06
CA VAL A 196 16.54 7.76 -1.37
C VAL A 196 16.06 8.22 0.01
N LEU A 197 16.93 8.85 0.79
CA LEU A 197 16.60 9.30 2.15
C LEU A 197 15.57 10.44 2.16
N ILE A 198 15.67 11.41 1.23
CA ILE A 198 14.66 12.47 1.06
C ILE A 198 13.32 11.85 0.66
N GLY A 199 13.32 10.93 -0.30
CA GLY A 199 12.13 10.20 -0.70
C GLY A 199 11.50 9.43 0.46
N THR A 200 12.31 8.75 1.29
CA THR A 200 11.86 8.05 2.50
C THR A 200 11.19 9.02 3.49
N ALA A 201 11.79 10.18 3.72
CA ALA A 201 11.25 11.18 4.64
C ALA A 201 9.89 11.72 4.14
N ILE A 202 9.77 11.99 2.85
CA ILE A 202 8.51 12.43 2.22
C ILE A 202 7.45 11.33 2.32
N LEU A 203 7.81 10.09 2.04
CA LEU A 203 6.91 8.93 2.18
C LEU A 203 6.42 8.79 3.61
N TRP A 204 7.31 8.86 4.59
CA TRP A 204 6.92 8.76 6.01
C TRP A 204 5.98 9.91 6.42
N PHE A 205 6.32 11.14 6.06
CA PHE A 205 5.49 12.30 6.35
C PHE A 205 4.10 12.17 5.71
N GLY A 206 4.02 11.80 4.44
CA GLY A 206 2.75 11.58 3.74
C GLY A 206 1.92 10.42 4.33
N TRP A 207 2.59 9.44 4.93
CA TRP A 207 1.90 8.28 5.53
C TRP A 207 1.06 8.63 6.76
N PHE A 208 1.31 9.75 7.40
CA PHE A 208 0.40 10.27 8.43
C PHE A 208 -0.97 10.59 7.84
N GLY A 209 -1.02 11.23 6.67
CA GLY A 209 -2.27 11.43 5.93
C GLY A 209 -2.83 10.11 5.38
N PHE A 210 -1.97 9.22 4.91
CA PHE A 210 -2.36 7.92 4.38
C PHE A 210 -3.12 7.08 5.42
N ASN A 211 -2.52 6.82 6.57
CA ASN A 211 -3.13 6.01 7.61
C ASN A 211 -4.15 6.79 8.46
N ALA A 212 -3.77 7.92 9.03
CA ALA A 212 -4.69 8.63 9.92
C ALA A 212 -5.84 9.33 9.15
N GLY A 213 -5.62 9.68 7.88
CA GLY A 213 -6.71 10.12 6.99
C GLY A 213 -7.75 9.06 6.71
N SER A 214 -7.36 7.77 6.74
CA SER A 214 -8.28 6.64 6.52
C SER A 214 -9.32 6.45 7.63
N ALA A 215 -9.20 7.17 8.75
CA ALA A 215 -10.28 7.30 9.71
C ALA A 215 -11.51 8.10 9.17
N GLY A 216 -11.35 8.80 8.06
CA GLY A 216 -12.40 9.57 7.41
C GLY A 216 -12.82 10.86 8.14
N ALA A 217 -12.27 11.13 9.34
CA ALA A 217 -12.60 12.27 10.18
C ALA A 217 -11.47 12.63 11.13
N ALA A 218 -11.48 13.83 11.72
CA ALA A 218 -10.56 14.29 12.76
C ALA A 218 -10.98 13.74 14.14
N ASN A 219 -10.91 12.44 14.34
CA ASN A 219 -11.41 11.74 15.51
C ASN A 219 -10.31 10.99 16.28
N GLY A 220 -10.69 10.31 17.37
CA GLY A 220 -9.76 9.53 18.18
C GLY A 220 -9.08 8.40 17.42
N GLN A 221 -9.75 7.79 16.44
CA GLN A 221 -9.18 6.74 15.59
C GLN A 221 -8.09 7.29 14.67
N ALA A 222 -8.26 8.51 14.14
CA ALA A 222 -7.20 9.20 13.38
C ALA A 222 -5.96 9.44 14.23
N VAL A 223 -6.13 9.87 15.49
CA VAL A 223 -5.02 10.07 16.44
C VAL A 223 -4.33 8.75 16.75
N GLN A 224 -5.09 7.69 17.01
CA GLN A 224 -4.51 6.34 17.24
C GLN A 224 -3.72 5.86 16.03
N ALA A 225 -4.26 5.99 14.83
CA ALA A 225 -3.60 5.60 13.59
C ALA A 225 -2.33 6.41 13.34
N LEU A 226 -2.30 7.70 13.68
CA LEU A 226 -1.11 8.54 13.58
C LEU A 226 0.00 8.04 14.50
N VAL A 227 -0.30 7.77 15.78
CA VAL A 227 0.65 7.25 16.76
C VAL A 227 1.19 5.89 16.31
N ASN A 228 0.32 4.97 15.93
CA ASN A 228 0.71 3.63 15.48
C ASN A 228 1.60 3.68 14.23
N THR A 229 1.29 4.58 13.28
CA THR A 229 2.09 4.79 12.07
C THR A 229 3.50 5.26 12.41
N PHE A 230 3.62 6.23 13.33
CA PHE A 230 4.93 6.74 13.75
C PHE A 230 5.76 5.67 14.45
N VAL A 231 5.15 4.97 15.42
CA VAL A 231 5.83 3.94 16.23
C VAL A 231 6.25 2.75 15.36
N ALA A 232 5.37 2.26 14.47
CA ALA A 232 5.69 1.12 13.62
C ALA A 232 6.80 1.43 12.60
N ALA A 233 6.82 2.63 12.03
CA ALA A 233 7.92 3.06 11.16
C ALA A 233 9.26 3.07 11.89
N SER A 234 9.28 3.64 13.10
CA SER A 234 10.47 3.68 13.96
C SER A 234 10.93 2.27 14.38
N ALA A 235 10.00 1.41 14.76
CA ALA A 235 10.28 0.02 15.10
C ALA A 235 10.76 -0.80 13.90
N GLY A 236 10.20 -0.55 12.71
CA GLY A 236 10.62 -1.19 11.45
C GLY A 236 12.05 -0.84 11.07
N LEU A 237 12.42 0.43 11.21
CA LEU A 237 13.80 0.89 11.06
C LEU A 237 14.73 0.09 12.00
N VAL A 238 14.40 0.04 13.28
CA VAL A 238 15.23 -0.64 14.30
C VAL A 238 15.30 -2.14 14.01
N GLY A 239 14.15 -2.79 13.73
CA GLY A 239 14.07 -4.22 13.44
C GLY A 239 14.92 -4.61 12.23
N TRP A 240 14.86 -3.83 11.14
CA TRP A 240 15.69 -4.06 9.96
C TRP A 240 17.18 -3.93 10.29
N LEU A 241 17.60 -2.83 10.94
CA LEU A 241 19.00 -2.59 11.25
C LEU A 241 19.58 -3.64 12.21
N ILE A 242 18.79 -4.14 13.17
CA ILE A 242 19.22 -5.24 14.05
C ILE A 242 19.55 -6.48 13.22
N VAL A 243 18.62 -6.91 12.35
CA VAL A 243 18.82 -8.11 11.53
C VAL A 243 19.97 -7.91 10.54
N GLU A 244 20.05 -6.77 9.90
CA GLU A 244 21.13 -6.42 8.97
C GLU A 244 22.50 -6.45 9.67
N LYS A 245 22.60 -5.88 10.87
CA LYS A 245 23.81 -5.92 11.70
C LYS A 245 24.22 -7.33 12.09
N LEU A 246 23.26 -8.17 12.49
CA LEU A 246 23.52 -9.56 12.91
C LEU A 246 23.92 -10.46 11.71
N LYS A 247 23.40 -10.20 10.50
CA LYS A 247 23.65 -11.01 9.32
C LYS A 247 24.79 -10.49 8.45
N GLY A 248 24.85 -9.17 8.23
CA GLY A 248 25.79 -8.52 7.33
C GLY A 248 26.95 -7.80 8.03
N GLY A 249 26.94 -7.72 9.38
CA GLY A 249 27.97 -7.06 10.18
C GLY A 249 27.88 -5.53 10.21
N HIS A 250 27.13 -4.89 9.31
CA HIS A 250 27.01 -3.43 9.20
C HIS A 250 25.54 -3.02 8.99
N ALA A 251 25.13 -1.93 9.66
CA ALA A 251 23.89 -1.25 9.40
C ALA A 251 24.08 -0.24 8.24
N THR A 252 23.12 -0.16 7.32
CA THR A 252 23.22 0.70 6.13
C THR A 252 22.13 1.76 6.09
N SER A 253 22.40 2.87 5.41
CA SER A 253 21.38 3.90 5.16
C SER A 253 20.23 3.38 4.30
N LEU A 254 20.51 2.47 3.36
CA LEU A 254 19.48 1.81 2.56
C LEU A 254 18.62 0.88 3.42
N GLY A 255 19.24 0.11 4.33
CA GLY A 255 18.54 -0.73 5.29
C GLY A 255 17.63 0.07 6.22
N MET A 256 18.10 1.23 6.70
CA MET A 256 17.29 2.18 7.45
C MET A 256 16.05 2.62 6.67
N ALA A 257 16.23 3.07 5.43
CA ALA A 257 15.13 3.51 4.57
C ALA A 257 14.13 2.38 4.28
N SER A 258 14.62 1.17 3.97
CA SER A 258 13.79 -0.01 3.71
C SER A 258 13.02 -0.46 4.97
N GLY A 259 13.66 -0.41 6.14
CA GLY A 259 13.02 -0.73 7.42
C GLY A 259 11.89 0.23 7.79
N ILE A 260 12.07 1.54 7.56
CA ILE A 260 11.01 2.54 7.71
C ILE A 260 9.80 2.17 6.86
N VAL A 261 10.02 1.94 5.56
CA VAL A 261 8.93 1.61 4.61
C VAL A 261 8.27 0.29 4.98
N ALA A 262 9.04 -0.74 5.37
CA ALA A 262 8.49 -2.03 5.81
C ALA A 262 7.55 -1.88 7.03
N GLY A 263 7.95 -1.08 8.03
CA GLY A 263 7.13 -0.78 9.21
C GLY A 263 5.85 -0.04 8.84
N LEU A 264 5.94 0.96 7.96
CA LEU A 264 4.79 1.71 7.44
C LEU A 264 3.81 0.81 6.69
N VAL A 265 4.31 -0.06 5.82
CA VAL A 265 3.50 -1.03 5.06
C VAL A 265 2.76 -1.99 5.99
N ALA A 266 3.46 -2.57 6.97
CA ALA A 266 2.84 -3.59 7.83
C ALA A 266 1.81 -3.00 8.80
N ILE A 267 1.97 -1.77 9.26
CA ILE A 267 0.96 -1.14 10.15
C ILE A 267 -0.27 -0.65 9.36
N THR A 268 -0.17 -0.45 8.05
CA THR A 268 -1.23 0.12 7.22
C THR A 268 -2.58 -0.59 7.37
N PRO A 269 -2.70 -1.93 7.35
CA PRO A 269 -3.99 -2.58 7.53
C PRO A 269 -4.54 -2.48 8.96
N ALA A 270 -3.70 -2.15 9.93
CA ALA A 270 -3.99 -2.24 11.36
C ALA A 270 -3.97 -0.89 12.09
N ALA A 271 -3.58 0.20 11.44
CA ALA A 271 -3.22 1.44 12.11
C ALA A 271 -4.32 2.00 13.03
N GLY A 272 -5.59 1.86 12.66
CA GLY A 272 -6.73 2.29 13.47
C GLY A 272 -7.36 1.20 14.34
N PHE A 273 -6.82 -0.03 14.33
CA PHE A 273 -7.44 -1.19 14.96
C PHE A 273 -6.58 -1.85 16.05
N VAL A 274 -5.41 -1.30 16.37
CA VAL A 274 -4.49 -1.88 17.36
C VAL A 274 -4.01 -0.84 18.35
N GLY A 275 -3.67 -1.29 19.59
CA GLY A 275 -3.06 -0.46 20.61
C GLY A 275 -1.57 -0.18 20.35
N GLY A 276 -1.01 0.84 21.04
CA GLY A 276 0.35 1.36 20.80
C GLY A 276 1.48 0.33 20.93
N LEU A 277 1.38 -0.64 21.86
CA LEU A 277 2.40 -1.69 22.00
C LEU A 277 2.40 -2.66 20.81
N ALA A 278 1.25 -2.94 20.22
CA ALA A 278 1.17 -3.78 19.03
C ALA A 278 1.93 -3.15 17.86
N SER A 279 1.89 -1.83 17.69
CA SER A 279 2.61 -1.14 16.60
C SER A 279 4.13 -1.34 16.65
N ILE A 280 4.73 -1.52 17.85
CA ILE A 280 6.13 -1.90 17.99
C ILE A 280 6.37 -3.30 17.42
N VAL A 281 5.47 -4.25 17.73
CA VAL A 281 5.57 -5.63 17.23
C VAL A 281 5.44 -5.66 15.71
N PHE A 282 4.46 -4.92 15.14
CA PHE A 282 4.29 -4.80 13.71
C PHE A 282 5.55 -4.29 13.03
N GLY A 283 6.13 -3.21 13.54
CA GLY A 283 7.34 -2.61 12.97
C GLY A 283 8.55 -3.55 13.06
N LEU A 284 8.86 -4.09 14.25
CA LEU A 284 9.99 -5.01 14.43
C LEU A 284 9.85 -6.26 13.56
N ALA A 285 8.66 -6.86 13.53
CA ALA A 285 8.38 -8.03 12.70
C ALA A 285 8.54 -7.71 11.21
N ALA A 286 7.97 -6.59 10.74
CA ALA A 286 8.09 -6.17 9.34
C ALA A 286 9.54 -5.91 8.95
N GLY A 287 10.30 -5.19 9.77
CA GLY A 287 11.73 -4.94 9.52
C GLY A 287 12.52 -6.23 9.37
N ALA A 288 12.29 -7.20 10.25
CA ALA A 288 12.95 -8.49 10.20
C ALA A 288 12.48 -9.36 9.02
N VAL A 289 11.18 -9.51 8.84
CA VAL A 289 10.60 -10.40 7.81
C VAL A 289 10.94 -9.87 6.40
N CYS A 290 10.77 -8.56 6.15
CA CYS A 290 11.08 -7.97 4.85
C CYS A 290 12.57 -8.02 4.52
N TYR A 291 13.47 -7.89 5.52
CA TYR A 291 14.91 -8.10 5.31
C TYR A 291 15.21 -9.47 4.69
N PHE A 292 14.57 -10.53 5.18
CA PHE A 292 14.73 -11.85 4.58
C PHE A 292 13.97 -11.98 3.26
N ALA A 293 12.78 -11.38 3.17
CA ALA A 293 11.92 -11.49 1.99
C ALA A 293 12.54 -10.91 0.72
N ILE A 294 13.33 -9.83 0.81
CA ILE A 294 14.02 -9.27 -0.37
C ILE A 294 15.02 -10.24 -0.99
N SER A 295 15.51 -11.21 -0.22
CA SER A 295 16.42 -12.26 -0.72
C SER A 295 15.70 -13.38 -1.49
N LEU A 296 14.36 -13.52 -1.34
CA LEU A 296 13.57 -14.54 -2.01
C LEU A 296 13.67 -14.45 -3.53
N LYS A 297 13.83 -13.24 -4.08
CA LYS A 297 14.05 -13.04 -5.52
C LYS A 297 15.25 -13.82 -6.05
N ASN A 298 16.34 -13.91 -5.29
CA ASN A 298 17.51 -14.67 -5.67
C ASN A 298 17.26 -16.19 -5.58
N ARG A 299 16.51 -16.64 -4.55
CA ARG A 299 16.20 -18.06 -4.35
C ARG A 299 15.20 -18.59 -5.39
N PHE A 300 14.18 -17.82 -5.73
CA PHE A 300 13.13 -18.21 -6.67
C PHE A 300 13.41 -17.74 -8.11
N GLY A 301 14.44 -16.94 -8.31
CA GLY A 301 14.90 -16.57 -9.63
C GLY A 301 14.03 -15.55 -10.37
N TYR A 302 13.30 -14.68 -9.67
CA TYR A 302 12.58 -13.55 -10.26
C TYR A 302 13.34 -12.24 -10.00
N ASP A 303 13.32 -11.33 -10.96
CA ASP A 303 14.07 -10.07 -10.88
C ASP A 303 13.16 -8.91 -10.48
N ASP A 304 12.89 -8.77 -9.18
CA ASP A 304 12.26 -7.61 -8.59
C ASP A 304 13.32 -6.52 -8.35
N SER A 305 13.28 -5.45 -9.14
CA SER A 305 14.40 -4.50 -9.21
C SER A 305 14.65 -3.76 -7.90
N LEU A 306 13.58 -3.27 -7.25
CA LEU A 306 13.64 -2.43 -6.05
C LEU A 306 12.82 -3.01 -4.88
N ASP A 307 12.75 -4.34 -4.81
CA ASP A 307 12.22 -5.09 -3.67
C ASP A 307 10.72 -4.86 -3.34
N VAL A 308 9.92 -4.55 -4.36
CA VAL A 308 8.47 -4.28 -4.21
C VAL A 308 7.75 -5.50 -3.66
N VAL A 309 8.06 -6.71 -4.17
CA VAL A 309 7.46 -7.97 -3.68
C VAL A 309 7.82 -8.21 -2.22
N GLY A 310 9.10 -8.01 -1.86
CA GLY A 310 9.58 -8.24 -0.50
C GLY A 310 9.05 -7.24 0.51
N ILE A 311 8.96 -5.96 0.14
CA ILE A 311 8.55 -4.89 1.05
C ILE A 311 7.03 -4.72 1.07
N HIS A 312 6.39 -4.57 -0.10
CA HIS A 312 4.95 -4.33 -0.16
C HIS A 312 4.13 -5.62 -0.13
N GLY A 313 4.53 -6.64 -0.89
CA GLY A 313 3.82 -7.92 -0.92
C GLY A 313 3.93 -8.66 0.42
N VAL A 314 5.16 -8.97 0.85
CA VAL A 314 5.38 -9.70 2.09
C VAL A 314 5.11 -8.83 3.32
N GLY A 315 5.45 -7.55 3.28
CA GLY A 315 5.14 -6.61 4.37
C GLY A 315 3.64 -6.42 4.59
N GLY A 316 2.86 -6.22 3.50
CA GLY A 316 1.40 -6.12 3.56
C GLY A 316 0.75 -7.40 4.09
N LEU A 317 1.22 -8.57 3.61
CA LEU A 317 0.78 -9.87 4.12
C LEU A 317 1.10 -10.04 5.61
N THR A 318 2.31 -9.65 6.03
CA THR A 318 2.71 -9.70 7.45
C THR A 318 1.79 -8.82 8.30
N GLY A 319 1.49 -7.60 7.84
CA GLY A 319 0.58 -6.69 8.52
C GLY A 319 -0.83 -7.25 8.65
N GLY A 320 -1.39 -7.79 7.57
CA GLY A 320 -2.72 -8.41 7.59
C GLY A 320 -2.81 -9.63 8.52
N LEU A 321 -1.78 -10.47 8.56
CA LEU A 321 -1.73 -11.61 9.50
C LEU A 321 -1.61 -11.16 10.96
N LEU A 322 -0.78 -10.16 11.24
CA LEU A 322 -0.63 -9.60 12.58
C LEU A 322 -1.91 -8.86 13.02
N LEU A 323 -2.63 -8.21 12.12
CA LEU A 323 -3.93 -7.60 12.45
C LEU A 323 -4.88 -8.63 13.03
N GLY A 324 -5.01 -9.81 12.44
CA GLY A 324 -5.85 -10.90 12.95
C GLY A 324 -5.44 -11.41 14.35
N LEU A 325 -4.22 -11.11 14.80
CA LEU A 325 -3.73 -11.50 16.14
C LEU A 325 -3.82 -10.38 17.18
N PHE A 326 -3.73 -9.11 16.75
CA PHE A 326 -3.55 -7.95 17.62
C PHE A 326 -4.69 -6.92 17.54
N ALA A 327 -5.73 -7.17 16.72
CA ALA A 327 -6.88 -6.28 16.68
C ALA A 327 -7.51 -6.17 18.07
N ASP A 328 -7.80 -4.93 18.49
CA ASP A 328 -8.27 -4.62 19.83
C ASP A 328 -9.40 -3.57 19.75
N SER A 329 -10.61 -3.98 20.12
CA SER A 329 -11.78 -3.09 20.13
C SER A 329 -11.63 -1.93 21.10
N SER A 330 -10.86 -2.10 22.18
CA SER A 330 -10.61 -1.04 23.16
C SER A 330 -9.69 0.06 22.61
N ALA A 331 -8.92 -0.24 21.56
CA ALA A 331 -8.08 0.73 20.85
C ALA A 331 -8.87 1.62 19.88
N ILE A 332 -10.17 1.32 19.65
CA ILE A 332 -11.03 2.05 18.73
C ILE A 332 -11.93 2.99 19.54
N PRO A 333 -11.67 4.30 19.59
CA PRO A 333 -12.49 5.23 20.36
C PRO A 333 -13.96 5.23 19.86
N GLY A 334 -14.88 4.85 20.71
CA GLY A 334 -16.32 4.79 20.40
C GLY A 334 -16.76 3.62 19.54
N GLY A 335 -15.90 2.62 19.34
CA GLY A 335 -16.20 1.50 18.48
C GLY A 335 -16.90 0.34 19.18
N ASP A 336 -18.15 0.07 18.78
CA ASP A 336 -18.82 -1.22 18.96
C ASP A 336 -18.39 -2.20 17.85
N PHE A 337 -17.09 -2.33 17.60
CA PHE A 337 -16.60 -3.34 16.65
C PHE A 337 -16.62 -4.70 17.34
N ASP A 338 -17.47 -5.59 16.89
CA ASP A 338 -17.47 -6.97 17.33
C ASP A 338 -16.28 -7.72 16.74
N LEU A 339 -15.15 -7.67 17.44
CA LEU A 339 -13.94 -8.42 17.08
C LEU A 339 -14.07 -9.93 17.37
N SER A 340 -15.21 -10.38 17.89
CA SER A 340 -15.46 -11.81 18.16
C SER A 340 -15.32 -12.67 16.90
N LEU A 341 -15.65 -12.10 15.74
CA LEU A 341 -15.48 -12.74 14.43
C LEU A 341 -14.00 -12.93 14.04
N ILE A 342 -13.09 -12.06 14.49
CA ILE A 342 -11.66 -12.15 14.18
C ILE A 342 -10.95 -13.15 15.09
N HIS A 343 -11.38 -13.25 16.36
CA HIS A 343 -10.73 -14.08 17.37
C HIS A 343 -11.31 -15.48 17.51
N ILE A 344 -12.57 -15.71 17.15
CA ILE A 344 -13.32 -16.93 17.53
C ILE A 344 -13.75 -17.76 16.33
N SER A 345 -13.91 -17.19 15.12
CA SER A 345 -14.39 -18.00 14.02
C SER A 345 -13.25 -18.75 13.32
N GLU A 346 -13.18 -20.06 13.53
CA GLU A 346 -12.37 -20.98 12.73
C GLU A 346 -12.45 -20.74 11.20
N PRO A 347 -13.60 -20.33 10.63
CA PRO A 347 -13.68 -20.00 9.21
C PRO A 347 -12.78 -18.84 8.77
N THR A 348 -12.62 -17.78 9.57
CA THR A 348 -11.82 -16.60 9.21
C THR A 348 -10.31 -16.87 9.20
N ARG A 349 -9.80 -17.72 10.07
CA ARG A 349 -8.42 -18.24 9.97
C ARG A 349 -8.19 -19.01 8.67
N ARG A 350 -9.16 -19.80 8.24
CA ARG A 350 -9.07 -20.53 6.96
C ARG A 350 -9.12 -19.61 5.75
N TYR A 351 -9.89 -18.51 5.78
CA TYR A 351 -10.02 -17.59 4.65
C TYR A 351 -8.79 -16.69 4.49
N ALA A 352 -8.23 -16.12 5.55
CA ALA A 352 -7.00 -15.33 5.46
C ALA A 352 -5.81 -16.16 4.95
N ILE A 353 -5.68 -17.39 5.44
CA ILE A 353 -4.67 -18.36 4.98
C ILE A 353 -5.00 -18.86 3.57
N ALA A 354 -6.27 -19.11 3.24
CA ALA A 354 -6.69 -19.57 1.92
C ALA A 354 -6.48 -18.48 0.85
N TYR A 355 -6.68 -17.20 1.17
CA TYR A 355 -6.42 -16.08 0.25
C TYR A 355 -4.92 -15.95 -0.04
N ALA A 356 -4.08 -16.01 1.00
CA ALA A 356 -2.63 -16.03 0.83
C ALA A 356 -2.17 -17.25 0.01
N VAL A 357 -2.76 -18.43 0.25
CA VAL A 357 -2.45 -19.68 -0.49
C VAL A 357 -3.05 -19.68 -1.89
N PHE A 358 -4.21 -19.06 -2.11
CA PHE A 358 -4.83 -18.92 -3.44
C PHE A 358 -4.02 -18.02 -4.36
N CYS A 359 -3.48 -16.92 -3.83
CA CYS A 359 -2.56 -16.04 -4.57
C CYS A 359 -1.20 -16.70 -4.87
N LEU A 360 -0.81 -17.72 -4.10
CA LEU A 360 0.46 -18.44 -4.29
C LEU A 360 0.33 -19.72 -5.13
N LYS A 361 -0.89 -20.25 -5.36
CA LYS A 361 -1.14 -21.51 -6.08
C LYS A 361 -1.56 -21.36 -7.54
N LYS A 362 -1.74 -20.15 -8.05
CA LYS A 362 -1.90 -19.86 -9.47
C LYS A 362 -0.68 -19.12 -9.99
#